data_a5c5509c20d710598f3ee0d19eef9584
#
_entry.id   a5c5509c20d710598f3ee0d19eef9584
#
_cell.length_a   1.000
_cell.length_b   1.000
_cell.length_c   1.000
_cell.angle_alpha   90.00
_cell.angle_beta   90.00
_cell.angle_gamma   90.00
#
_symmetry.space_group_name_H-M   'P 1'
#
loop_
_entity.id
_entity.type
_entity.pdbx_description
1 polymer ?
#
loop_
_entity_poly.entity_id
_entity_poly.type
_entity_poly.pdbx_seq_one_letter_code
_entity_poly.pdbx_strand_id
1 'polypeptide(L)'
;MKKLLKLLAIFLLFSSIVSSSAMASSTRTVTDMTGEKVKIPNKVNRVADLWHANNQVVLLLGGQNKLVATTPLVKKQHWFTVVGPKIVKVAAPLAGNQIQVEELVKTKPDVVIASDQAQIKESRQAKLPTINAMYTDFTGLKKSVTLTANVLGGNSPRIARQYNKELTNNINLVKQHLKSCESTPTVLHIVNSTDLTKVDGQKTIVNEWIKLAGGKNAISKKENQISVTPEELSKANPDIIIVGSTSTAHARKALRANRQLNQLKAVRENKVYGNPQGTFPWDRYSAEEALQVLWAAKTLHPQEMKNVNMVSEVQKFYQKYYHYNLTAKQAKQILAGEN
;
A
#
# COMPACT_ATOMS: atom_id res chain seq x y z
N MET A 1 -16.41 -75.06 -61.02
CA MET A 1 -17.62 -74.26 -60.89
C MET A 1 -17.66 -73.73 -59.47
N LYS A 2 -18.03 -72.53 -59.27
CA LYS A 2 -18.07 -71.71 -58.05
C LYS A 2 -16.77 -70.91 -57.70
N LYS A 3 -16.73 -69.71 -58.28
CA LYS A 3 -15.76 -68.69 -57.98
C LYS A 3 -16.11 -68.07 -56.58
N LEU A 4 -15.18 -68.18 -55.65
CA LEU A 4 -15.30 -67.51 -54.35
C LEU A 4 -14.77 -66.09 -54.48
N LEU A 5 -15.65 -65.11 -54.40
CA LEU A 5 -15.32 -63.70 -54.31
C LEU A 5 -14.77 -63.41 -52.90
N LYS A 6 -13.50 -63.00 -52.78
CA LYS A 6 -12.93 -62.50 -51.57
C LYS A 6 -13.16 -60.98 -51.53
N LEU A 7 -14.07 -60.49 -50.66
CA LEU A 7 -14.20 -59.10 -50.34
C LEU A 7 -13.06 -58.70 -49.35
N LEU A 8 -12.20 -57.82 -49.82
CA LEU A 8 -11.15 -57.20 -49.00
C LEU A 8 -11.77 -55.94 -48.37
N ALA A 9 -12.13 -55.98 -47.06
CA ALA A 9 -12.58 -54.85 -46.35
C ALA A 9 -11.35 -54.01 -45.87
N ILE A 10 -11.12 -52.86 -46.52
CA ILE A 10 -10.10 -51.89 -46.10
C ILE A 10 -10.72 -51.10 -44.97
N PHE A 11 -10.26 -51.35 -43.74
CA PHE A 11 -10.57 -50.57 -42.56
C PHE A 11 -9.68 -49.31 -42.54
N LEU A 12 -10.22 -48.22 -43.08
CA LEU A 12 -9.58 -46.87 -42.91
C LEU A 12 -9.76 -46.42 -41.47
N LEU A 13 -8.71 -46.59 -40.66
CA LEU A 13 -8.58 -45.94 -39.36
C LEU A 13 -8.38 -44.44 -39.61
N PHE A 14 -9.43 -43.66 -39.51
CA PHE A 14 -9.35 -42.20 -39.32
C PHE A 14 -8.84 -41.94 -37.92
N SER A 15 -7.53 -41.84 -37.75
CA SER A 15 -6.92 -41.25 -36.55
C SER A 15 -7.22 -39.76 -36.55
N SER A 16 -8.30 -39.36 -35.89
CA SER A 16 -8.55 -37.96 -35.56
C SER A 16 -7.47 -37.51 -34.59
N ILE A 17 -6.42 -36.92 -35.11
CA ILE A 17 -5.47 -36.14 -34.33
C ILE A 17 -6.25 -34.91 -33.80
N VAL A 18 -6.79 -35.06 -32.60
CA VAL A 18 -7.27 -33.90 -31.83
C VAL A 18 -6.03 -33.10 -31.48
N SER A 19 -5.62 -32.22 -32.37
CA SER A 19 -4.65 -31.18 -32.08
C SER A 19 -5.28 -30.29 -30.98
N SER A 20 -4.97 -30.61 -29.74
CA SER A 20 -5.18 -29.66 -28.63
C SER A 20 -4.33 -28.44 -28.95
N SER A 21 -4.88 -27.51 -29.71
CA SER A 21 -4.32 -26.18 -29.84
C SER A 21 -4.30 -25.62 -28.40
N ALA A 22 -3.17 -25.77 -27.73
CA ALA A 22 -2.89 -24.97 -26.57
C ALA A 22 -3.04 -23.50 -27.05
N MET A 23 -4.19 -22.90 -26.78
CA MET A 23 -4.39 -21.48 -27.04
C MET A 23 -3.28 -20.79 -26.29
N ALA A 24 -2.24 -20.41 -27.01
CA ALA A 24 -1.18 -19.58 -26.46
C ALA A 24 -1.88 -18.35 -25.82
N SER A 25 -1.89 -18.30 -24.50
CA SER A 25 -2.52 -17.20 -23.78
C SER A 25 -1.91 -15.91 -24.33
N SER A 26 -2.73 -15.11 -25.03
CA SER A 26 -2.25 -13.86 -25.59
C SER A 26 -1.69 -13.01 -24.46
N THR A 27 -0.50 -12.46 -24.68
CA THR A 27 0.22 -11.66 -23.68
C THR A 27 0.26 -10.19 -24.08
N ARG A 28 0.39 -9.32 -23.08
CA ARG A 28 0.65 -7.89 -23.24
C ARG A 28 1.84 -7.47 -22.40
N THR A 29 2.42 -6.34 -22.76
CA THR A 29 3.55 -5.79 -22.03
C THR A 29 3.08 -4.65 -21.13
N VAL A 30 3.52 -4.65 -19.89
CA VAL A 30 3.41 -3.52 -18.96
C VAL A 30 4.80 -3.00 -18.62
N THR A 31 4.92 -1.69 -18.41
CA THR A 31 6.16 -1.07 -17.95
C THR A 31 6.02 -0.83 -16.44
N ASP A 32 6.94 -1.39 -15.66
CA ASP A 32 6.94 -1.26 -14.20
C ASP A 32 7.48 0.10 -13.71
N MET A 33 7.53 0.30 -12.40
CA MET A 33 7.95 1.58 -11.81
C MET A 33 9.45 1.86 -11.99
N THR A 34 10.25 0.86 -12.38
CA THR A 34 11.68 1.03 -12.73
C THR A 34 11.91 1.25 -14.22
N GLY A 35 10.84 1.18 -15.04
CA GLY A 35 10.91 1.28 -16.49
C GLY A 35 11.11 -0.06 -17.20
N GLU A 36 11.13 -1.17 -16.47
CA GLU A 36 11.30 -2.51 -17.04
C GLU A 36 10.01 -2.97 -17.71
N LYS A 37 10.15 -3.58 -18.90
CA LYS A 37 9.04 -4.13 -19.68
C LYS A 37 8.79 -5.58 -19.30
N VAL A 38 7.65 -5.87 -18.71
CA VAL A 38 7.26 -7.20 -18.25
C VAL A 38 6.10 -7.73 -19.10
N LYS A 39 6.25 -8.94 -19.65
CA LYS A 39 5.16 -9.64 -20.35
C LYS A 39 4.26 -10.33 -19.33
N ILE A 40 2.96 -10.05 -19.41
CA ILE A 40 1.92 -10.67 -18.56
C ILE A 40 0.78 -11.17 -19.44
N PRO A 41 -0.07 -12.13 -19.01
CA PRO A 41 -1.26 -12.51 -19.73
C PRO A 41 -2.19 -11.31 -20.01
N ASN A 42 -2.86 -11.30 -21.16
CA ASN A 42 -3.86 -10.26 -21.47
C ASN A 42 -4.94 -10.18 -20.39
N LYS A 43 -5.40 -11.33 -19.89
CA LYS A 43 -6.34 -11.44 -18.78
C LYS A 43 -5.62 -11.98 -17.55
N VAL A 44 -5.44 -11.13 -16.53
CA VAL A 44 -4.88 -11.51 -15.24
C VAL A 44 -6.01 -11.89 -14.30
N ASN A 45 -5.99 -13.13 -13.81
CA ASN A 45 -6.96 -13.67 -12.86
C ASN A 45 -6.32 -14.03 -11.51
N ARG A 46 -5.00 -14.21 -11.47
CA ARG A 46 -4.25 -14.71 -10.31
C ARG A 46 -3.07 -13.77 -10.02
N VAL A 47 -3.18 -13.01 -8.95
CA VAL A 47 -2.17 -12.02 -8.54
C VAL A 47 -1.53 -12.48 -7.23
N ALA A 48 -0.21 -12.62 -7.23
CA ALA A 48 0.57 -12.70 -6.00
C ALA A 48 1.08 -11.29 -5.66
N ASP A 49 0.61 -10.71 -4.55
CA ASP A 49 1.05 -9.40 -4.13
C ASP A 49 1.90 -9.51 -2.86
N LEU A 50 3.22 -9.47 -3.05
CA LEU A 50 4.22 -9.61 -2.00
C LEU A 50 4.55 -8.27 -1.32
N TRP A 51 3.99 -7.17 -1.80
CA TRP A 51 4.13 -5.87 -1.15
C TRP A 51 2.87 -5.55 -0.33
N HIS A 52 3.00 -5.62 0.99
CA HIS A 52 1.86 -5.43 1.90
C HIS A 52 1.07 -4.13 1.64
N ALA A 53 1.75 -3.03 1.32
CA ALA A 53 1.09 -1.77 0.99
C ALA A 53 0.28 -1.84 -0.32
N ASN A 54 0.77 -2.53 -1.35
CA ASN A 54 0.06 -2.65 -2.62
C ASN A 54 -1.18 -3.57 -2.53
N ASN A 55 -1.20 -4.52 -1.59
CA ASN A 55 -2.41 -5.32 -1.32
C ASN A 55 -3.64 -4.43 -1.03
N GLN A 56 -3.41 -3.30 -0.34
CA GLN A 56 -4.46 -2.32 -0.11
C GLN A 56 -4.89 -1.63 -1.42
N VAL A 57 -3.96 -1.34 -2.32
CA VAL A 57 -4.26 -0.81 -3.66
C VAL A 57 -5.09 -1.83 -4.46
N VAL A 58 -4.72 -3.12 -4.41
CA VAL A 58 -5.52 -4.19 -5.03
C VAL A 58 -6.94 -4.23 -4.46
N LEU A 59 -7.10 -4.10 -3.15
CA LEU A 59 -8.40 -4.03 -2.49
C LEU A 59 -9.21 -2.81 -2.97
N LEU A 60 -8.62 -1.62 -2.92
CA LEU A 60 -9.23 -0.36 -3.38
C LEU A 60 -9.71 -0.44 -4.83
N LEU A 61 -8.93 -1.10 -5.68
CA LEU A 61 -9.23 -1.27 -7.10
C LEU A 61 -10.25 -2.38 -7.39
N GLY A 62 -10.79 -3.05 -6.36
CA GLY A 62 -11.77 -4.14 -6.47
C GLY A 62 -11.16 -5.46 -6.93
N GLY A 63 -9.84 -5.62 -6.81
CA GLY A 63 -9.09 -6.79 -7.27
C GLY A 63 -8.91 -7.91 -6.24
N GLN A 64 -9.45 -7.80 -5.04
CA GLN A 64 -9.20 -8.73 -3.93
C GLN A 64 -9.53 -10.20 -4.25
N ASN A 65 -10.49 -10.45 -5.14
CA ASN A 65 -10.84 -11.82 -5.56
C ASN A 65 -9.78 -12.47 -6.49
N LYS A 66 -8.82 -11.69 -6.97
CA LYS A 66 -7.70 -12.18 -7.80
C LYS A 66 -6.46 -12.51 -6.97
N LEU A 67 -6.41 -12.11 -5.69
CA LEU A 67 -5.27 -12.40 -4.84
C LEU A 67 -5.17 -13.91 -4.56
N VAL A 68 -4.05 -14.51 -4.97
CA VAL A 68 -3.68 -15.89 -4.69
C VAL A 68 -2.51 -16.00 -3.72
N ALA A 69 -1.75 -14.92 -3.56
CA ALA A 69 -0.74 -14.77 -2.52
C ALA A 69 -0.74 -13.32 -1.98
N THR A 70 -0.45 -13.19 -0.70
CA THR A 70 -0.38 -11.94 0.07
C THR A 70 0.77 -12.01 1.07
N THR A 71 0.85 -11.06 1.99
CA THR A 71 1.85 -11.05 3.06
C THR A 71 1.23 -11.39 4.43
N PRO A 72 2.00 -11.98 5.36
CA PRO A 72 1.51 -12.24 6.71
C PRO A 72 1.06 -10.97 7.45
N LEU A 73 1.68 -9.82 7.14
CA LEU A 73 1.35 -8.53 7.74
C LEU A 73 -0.06 -8.07 7.39
N VAL A 74 -0.46 -8.19 6.12
CA VAL A 74 -1.81 -7.77 5.65
C VAL A 74 -2.91 -8.58 6.35
N LYS A 75 -2.69 -9.87 6.58
CA LYS A 75 -3.65 -10.75 7.27
C LYS A 75 -3.88 -10.37 8.74
N LYS A 76 -2.99 -9.56 9.32
CA LYS A 76 -3.08 -9.06 10.70
C LYS A 76 -3.67 -7.64 10.78
N GLN A 77 -3.89 -6.96 9.65
CA GLN A 77 -4.49 -5.62 9.65
C GLN A 77 -5.99 -5.72 9.91
N HIS A 78 -6.44 -5.21 11.05
CA HIS A 78 -7.84 -5.31 11.49
C HIS A 78 -8.80 -4.80 10.40
N TRP A 79 -8.66 -3.54 9.99
CA TRP A 79 -9.57 -2.94 9.01
C TRP A 79 -9.47 -3.59 7.63
N PHE A 80 -8.31 -4.11 7.24
CA PHE A 80 -8.21 -4.88 6.00
C PHE A 80 -9.07 -6.15 6.08
N THR A 81 -9.00 -6.88 7.21
CA THR A 81 -9.79 -8.12 7.37
C THR A 81 -11.29 -7.86 7.51
N VAL A 82 -11.68 -6.70 8.04
CA VAL A 82 -13.08 -6.27 8.11
C VAL A 82 -13.66 -5.99 6.74
N VAL A 83 -12.95 -5.21 5.90
CA VAL A 83 -13.47 -4.80 4.58
C VAL A 83 -13.19 -5.81 3.48
N GLY A 84 -12.14 -6.64 3.62
CA GLY A 84 -11.73 -7.68 2.68
C GLY A 84 -11.52 -9.04 3.36
N PRO A 85 -12.54 -9.67 3.98
CA PRO A 85 -12.38 -10.82 4.87
C PRO A 85 -11.80 -12.07 4.20
N LYS A 86 -11.86 -12.18 2.87
CA LYS A 86 -11.26 -13.29 2.13
C LYS A 86 -9.73 -13.35 2.26
N ILE A 87 -9.08 -12.25 2.63
CA ILE A 87 -7.62 -12.17 2.75
C ILE A 87 -7.04 -13.18 3.74
N VAL A 88 -7.78 -13.53 4.79
CA VAL A 88 -7.32 -14.49 5.81
C VAL A 88 -7.06 -15.88 5.23
N LYS A 89 -7.74 -16.25 4.12
CA LYS A 89 -7.60 -17.55 3.43
C LYS A 89 -6.56 -17.52 2.31
N VAL A 90 -6.07 -16.36 1.90
CA VAL A 90 -5.07 -16.23 0.83
C VAL A 90 -3.72 -16.73 1.33
N ALA A 91 -2.96 -17.45 0.50
CA ALA A 91 -1.61 -17.91 0.87
C ALA A 91 -0.69 -16.72 1.21
N ALA A 92 0.25 -16.93 2.11
CA ALA A 92 1.22 -15.90 2.47
C ALA A 92 2.65 -16.50 2.45
N PRO A 93 3.23 -16.70 1.26
CA PRO A 93 4.48 -17.42 1.06
C PRO A 93 5.72 -16.59 1.41
N LEU A 94 5.73 -16.02 2.62
CA LEU A 94 6.82 -15.20 3.14
C LEU A 94 7.18 -15.64 4.58
N ALA A 95 8.47 -15.80 4.85
CA ALA A 95 9.04 -15.91 6.20
C ALA A 95 9.84 -14.62 6.48
N GLY A 96 9.27 -13.70 7.25
CA GLY A 96 9.75 -12.32 7.31
C GLY A 96 9.66 -11.67 5.93
N ASN A 97 10.79 -11.19 5.39
CA ASN A 97 10.88 -10.64 4.03
C ASN A 97 11.31 -11.67 2.97
N GLN A 98 11.69 -12.88 3.37
CA GLN A 98 12.16 -13.91 2.46
C GLN A 98 11.01 -14.67 1.81
N ILE A 99 11.06 -14.83 0.48
CA ILE A 99 10.06 -15.61 -0.26
C ILE A 99 10.27 -17.11 -0.02
N GLN A 100 9.18 -17.80 0.25
CA GLN A 100 9.11 -19.26 0.16
C GLN A 100 8.75 -19.61 -1.29
N VAL A 101 9.76 -19.69 -2.16
CA VAL A 101 9.60 -19.74 -3.62
C VAL A 101 8.69 -20.88 -4.06
N GLU A 102 8.86 -22.08 -3.51
CA GLU A 102 8.02 -23.25 -3.84
C GLU A 102 6.55 -23.00 -3.49
N GLU A 103 6.29 -22.41 -2.32
CA GLU A 103 4.93 -22.08 -1.90
C GLU A 103 4.32 -20.99 -2.79
N LEU A 104 5.12 -20.00 -3.22
CA LEU A 104 4.68 -18.98 -4.17
C LEU A 104 4.31 -19.61 -5.53
N VAL A 105 5.17 -20.48 -6.07
CA VAL A 105 4.92 -21.16 -7.35
C VAL A 105 3.68 -22.06 -7.28
N LYS A 106 3.43 -22.75 -6.17
CA LYS A 106 2.20 -23.53 -5.95
C LYS A 106 0.93 -22.69 -6.07
N THR A 107 0.99 -21.38 -5.79
CA THR A 107 -0.16 -20.50 -5.98
C THR A 107 -0.47 -20.20 -7.44
N LYS A 108 0.41 -20.59 -8.40
CA LYS A 108 0.26 -20.40 -9.86
C LYS A 108 -0.16 -18.97 -10.22
N PRO A 109 0.58 -17.93 -9.84
CA PRO A 109 0.21 -16.56 -10.15
C PRO A 109 0.43 -16.24 -11.63
N ASP A 110 -0.48 -15.47 -12.23
CA ASP A 110 -0.30 -14.88 -13.57
C ASP A 110 0.74 -13.75 -13.55
N VAL A 111 0.85 -13.08 -12.38
CA VAL A 111 1.77 -11.97 -12.15
C VAL A 111 2.07 -11.86 -10.65
N VAL A 112 3.32 -11.49 -10.36
CA VAL A 112 3.78 -11.10 -9.03
C VAL A 112 3.94 -9.59 -8.98
N ILE A 113 3.46 -8.96 -7.91
CA ILE A 113 3.69 -7.54 -7.61
C ILE A 113 4.57 -7.49 -6.35
N ALA A 114 5.66 -6.74 -6.42
CA ALA A 114 6.59 -6.59 -5.31
C ALA A 114 7.22 -5.20 -5.28
N SER A 115 7.94 -4.88 -4.20
CA SER A 115 8.72 -3.65 -4.05
C SER A 115 10.15 -3.91 -3.61
N ASP A 116 10.41 -5.07 -2.99
CA ASP A 116 11.72 -5.49 -2.53
C ASP A 116 12.53 -6.12 -3.66
N GLN A 117 13.78 -5.67 -3.83
CA GLN A 117 14.64 -6.08 -4.95
C GLN A 117 15.03 -7.57 -4.88
N ALA A 118 15.23 -8.12 -3.68
CA ALA A 118 15.53 -9.53 -3.51
C ALA A 118 14.32 -10.39 -3.90
N GLN A 119 13.12 -10.01 -3.43
CA GLN A 119 11.87 -10.67 -3.79
C GLN A 119 11.60 -10.64 -5.29
N ILE A 120 11.86 -9.49 -5.96
CA ILE A 120 11.70 -9.34 -7.41
C ILE A 120 12.66 -10.29 -8.14
N LYS A 121 13.94 -10.30 -7.74
CA LYS A 121 14.96 -11.17 -8.33
C LYS A 121 14.60 -12.65 -8.17
N GLU A 122 14.25 -13.10 -6.97
CA GLU A 122 13.90 -14.48 -6.67
C GLU A 122 12.65 -14.93 -7.46
N SER A 123 11.60 -14.09 -7.53
CA SER A 123 10.41 -14.38 -8.30
C SER A 123 10.69 -14.52 -9.80
N ARG A 124 11.56 -13.66 -10.37
CA ARG A 124 11.99 -13.74 -11.76
C ARG A 124 12.85 -14.96 -12.05
N GLN A 125 13.73 -15.35 -11.13
CA GLN A 125 14.50 -16.60 -11.22
C GLN A 125 13.57 -17.83 -11.25
N ALA A 126 12.45 -17.78 -10.54
CA ALA A 126 11.39 -18.78 -10.60
C ALA A 126 10.51 -18.66 -11.86
N LYS A 127 10.89 -17.82 -12.86
CA LYS A 127 10.19 -17.59 -14.13
C LYS A 127 8.77 -17.02 -13.96
N LEU A 128 8.50 -16.36 -12.84
CA LEU A 128 7.22 -15.68 -12.62
C LEU A 128 7.27 -14.25 -13.19
N PRO A 129 6.28 -13.81 -14.00
CA PRO A 129 6.18 -12.43 -14.43
C PRO A 129 6.08 -11.52 -13.21
N THR A 130 7.10 -10.68 -12.97
CA THR A 130 7.19 -9.87 -11.73
C THR A 130 7.38 -8.41 -12.06
N ILE A 131 6.53 -7.56 -11.52
CA ILE A 131 6.56 -6.10 -11.63
C ILE A 131 6.98 -5.46 -10.32
N ASN A 132 7.82 -4.42 -10.43
CA ASN A 132 8.15 -3.53 -9.33
C ASN A 132 7.10 -2.42 -9.27
N ALA A 133 6.42 -2.28 -8.13
CA ALA A 133 5.41 -1.24 -7.91
C ALA A 133 5.89 -0.12 -6.96
N MET A 134 7.17 -0.11 -6.53
CA MET A 134 7.73 0.82 -5.54
C MET A 134 7.71 2.28 -6.01
N TYR A 135 7.39 3.19 -5.11
CA TYR A 135 7.41 4.64 -5.30
C TYR A 135 7.92 5.37 -4.04
N THR A 136 8.22 6.66 -4.15
CA THR A 136 8.76 7.46 -3.04
C THR A 136 8.06 8.81 -2.84
N ASP A 137 7.13 9.16 -3.74
CA ASP A 137 6.37 10.41 -3.72
C ASP A 137 4.93 10.23 -4.24
N PHE A 138 4.09 11.26 -4.15
CA PHE A 138 2.69 11.17 -4.59
C PHE A 138 2.52 11.06 -6.12
N THR A 139 3.48 11.52 -6.89
CA THR A 139 3.49 11.28 -8.35
C THR A 139 3.70 9.81 -8.63
N GLY A 140 4.64 9.19 -7.95
CA GLY A 140 4.90 7.76 -7.98
C GLY A 140 3.71 6.94 -7.48
N LEU A 141 3.06 7.34 -6.38
CA LEU A 141 1.84 6.68 -5.89
C LEU A 141 0.77 6.61 -6.97
N LYS A 142 0.46 7.74 -7.63
CA LYS A 142 -0.52 7.77 -8.74
C LYS A 142 -0.14 6.86 -9.90
N LYS A 143 1.15 6.80 -10.25
CA LYS A 143 1.66 5.89 -11.29
C LYS A 143 1.55 4.42 -10.87
N SER A 144 1.93 4.08 -9.64
CA SER A 144 1.85 2.72 -9.10
C SER A 144 0.41 2.21 -9.00
N VAL A 145 -0.53 3.05 -8.55
CA VAL A 145 -1.97 2.73 -8.56
C VAL A 145 -2.48 2.49 -9.98
N THR A 146 -2.05 3.32 -10.94
CA THR A 146 -2.41 3.14 -12.37
C THR A 146 -1.82 1.86 -12.94
N LEU A 147 -0.57 1.54 -12.63
CA LEU A 147 0.10 0.30 -13.04
C LEU A 147 -0.65 -0.91 -12.49
N THR A 148 -0.91 -0.95 -11.18
CA THR A 148 -1.67 -2.04 -10.54
C THR A 148 -3.06 -2.20 -11.16
N ALA A 149 -3.75 -1.08 -11.43
CA ALA A 149 -5.05 -1.11 -12.09
C ALA A 149 -4.99 -1.68 -13.52
N ASN A 150 -3.97 -1.31 -14.29
CA ASN A 150 -3.75 -1.86 -15.62
C ASN A 150 -3.46 -3.35 -15.57
N VAL A 151 -2.69 -3.82 -14.58
CA VAL A 151 -2.45 -5.26 -14.36
C VAL A 151 -3.76 -5.99 -14.07
N LEU A 152 -4.57 -5.48 -13.17
CA LEU A 152 -5.86 -6.08 -12.78
C LEU A 152 -6.87 -6.08 -13.93
N GLY A 153 -6.90 -5.04 -14.75
CA GLY A 153 -7.85 -4.88 -15.85
C GLY A 153 -9.30 -4.65 -15.37
N GLY A 154 -10.24 -4.94 -16.25
CA GLY A 154 -11.68 -4.75 -15.97
C GLY A 154 -12.02 -3.30 -15.59
N ASN A 155 -12.69 -3.10 -14.44
CA ASN A 155 -13.09 -1.78 -13.96
C ASN A 155 -11.97 -1.03 -13.18
N SER A 156 -10.88 -1.72 -12.82
CA SER A 156 -9.79 -1.14 -11.99
C SER A 156 -9.18 0.13 -12.58
N PRO A 157 -8.96 0.27 -13.91
CA PRO A 157 -8.44 1.53 -14.47
C PRO A 157 -9.37 2.74 -14.28
N ARG A 158 -10.69 2.55 -14.26
CA ARG A 158 -11.65 3.62 -13.96
C ARG A 158 -11.55 4.04 -12.49
N ILE A 159 -11.46 3.07 -11.58
CA ILE A 159 -11.31 3.34 -10.14
C ILE A 159 -9.98 4.07 -9.86
N ALA A 160 -8.88 3.65 -10.50
CA ALA A 160 -7.58 4.32 -10.38
C ALA A 160 -7.63 5.80 -10.81
N ARG A 161 -8.31 6.12 -11.92
CA ARG A 161 -8.49 7.52 -12.34
C ARG A 161 -9.27 8.33 -11.31
N GLN A 162 -10.32 7.76 -10.71
CA GLN A 162 -11.11 8.42 -9.65
C GLN A 162 -10.25 8.67 -8.40
N TYR A 163 -9.48 7.67 -7.97
CA TYR A 163 -8.55 7.79 -6.85
C TYR A 163 -7.47 8.86 -7.10
N ASN A 164 -6.82 8.83 -8.25
CA ASN A 164 -5.78 9.79 -8.59
C ASN A 164 -6.29 11.23 -8.65
N LYS A 165 -7.55 11.41 -9.10
CA LYS A 165 -8.23 12.72 -9.08
C LYS A 165 -8.49 13.16 -7.63
N GLU A 166 -8.98 12.26 -6.78
CA GLU A 166 -9.26 12.55 -5.37
C GLU A 166 -7.99 12.93 -4.61
N LEU A 167 -6.92 12.15 -4.73
CA LEU A 167 -5.62 12.49 -4.16
C LEU A 167 -5.13 13.86 -4.62
N THR A 168 -5.27 14.17 -5.91
CA THR A 168 -4.88 15.48 -6.46
C THR A 168 -5.75 16.60 -5.89
N ASN A 169 -7.05 16.39 -5.75
CA ASN A 169 -7.98 17.37 -5.16
C ASN A 169 -7.64 17.63 -3.69
N ASN A 170 -7.34 16.58 -2.91
CA ASN A 170 -6.95 16.71 -1.50
C ASN A 170 -5.64 17.50 -1.34
N ILE A 171 -4.64 17.23 -2.18
CA ILE A 171 -3.38 18.00 -2.21
C ILE A 171 -3.66 19.47 -2.53
N ASN A 172 -4.50 19.76 -3.53
CA ASN A 172 -4.84 21.11 -3.93
C ASN A 172 -5.63 21.85 -2.83
N LEU A 173 -6.56 21.17 -2.17
CA LEU A 173 -7.32 21.69 -1.05
C LEU A 173 -6.38 22.11 0.10
N VAL A 174 -5.43 21.26 0.47
CA VAL A 174 -4.43 21.61 1.49
C VAL A 174 -3.61 22.82 1.06
N LYS A 175 -3.07 22.82 -0.17
CA LYS A 175 -2.31 23.98 -0.70
C LYS A 175 -3.11 25.28 -0.68
N GLN A 176 -4.40 25.21 -0.98
CA GLN A 176 -5.28 26.37 -0.97
C GLN A 176 -5.50 26.90 0.45
N HIS A 177 -5.78 26.02 1.41
CA HIS A 177 -5.99 26.39 2.81
C HIS A 177 -4.73 26.94 3.47
N LEU A 178 -3.55 26.45 3.07
CA LEU A 178 -2.28 26.88 3.64
C LEU A 178 -1.59 28.00 2.86
N LYS A 179 -2.22 28.56 1.81
CA LYS A 179 -1.60 29.58 0.94
C LYS A 179 -1.08 30.81 1.69
N SER A 180 -1.78 31.25 2.71
CA SER A 180 -1.43 32.41 3.56
C SER A 180 -0.95 32.01 4.95
N CYS A 181 -0.64 30.73 5.17
CA CYS A 181 -0.11 30.26 6.44
C CYS A 181 1.39 30.51 6.51
N GLU A 182 1.84 31.32 7.48
CA GLU A 182 3.27 31.62 7.69
C GLU A 182 3.96 30.58 8.58
N SER A 183 3.19 29.80 9.33
CA SER A 183 3.71 28.79 10.24
C SER A 183 4.22 27.55 9.47
N THR A 184 5.41 27.08 9.85
CA THR A 184 5.99 25.84 9.30
C THR A 184 6.53 24.99 10.45
N PRO A 185 5.66 24.26 11.17
CA PRO A 185 6.08 23.48 12.34
C PRO A 185 7.07 22.38 11.95
N THR A 186 8.04 22.14 12.83
CA THR A 186 8.96 21.00 12.72
C THR A 186 8.27 19.72 13.18
N VAL A 187 8.32 18.67 12.36
CA VAL A 187 7.63 17.40 12.58
C VAL A 187 8.65 16.27 12.68
N LEU A 188 8.64 15.53 13.77
CA LEU A 188 9.34 14.27 13.91
C LEU A 188 8.37 13.13 13.62
N HIS A 189 8.70 12.27 12.65
CA HIS A 189 8.00 11.01 12.47
C HIS A 189 8.81 9.86 13.07
N ILE A 190 8.23 9.17 14.04
CA ILE A 190 8.77 7.94 14.66
C ILE A 190 8.07 6.74 14.04
N VAL A 191 8.84 5.74 13.61
CA VAL A 191 8.34 4.58 12.86
C VAL A 191 7.29 3.77 13.64
N ASN A 192 7.53 3.58 14.94
CA ASN A 192 6.63 2.86 15.85
C ASN A 192 6.95 3.19 17.32
N SER A 193 6.08 2.78 18.22
CA SER A 193 6.24 3.04 19.66
C SER A 193 7.15 2.06 20.41
N THR A 194 7.64 1.00 19.76
CA THR A 194 8.55 0.01 20.39
C THR A 194 10.00 0.44 20.29
N ASP A 195 10.34 1.27 19.29
CA ASP A 195 11.66 1.87 19.13
C ASP A 195 11.50 3.37 18.80
N LEU A 196 11.56 4.20 19.83
CA LEU A 196 11.37 5.65 19.73
C LEU A 196 12.53 6.38 19.04
N THR A 197 13.63 5.69 18.77
CA THR A 197 14.81 6.22 18.08
C THR A 197 14.82 5.89 16.59
N LYS A 198 13.88 5.09 16.12
CA LYS A 198 13.74 4.75 14.70
C LYS A 198 12.80 5.75 14.01
N VAL A 199 13.36 6.54 13.09
CA VAL A 199 12.68 7.70 12.50
C VAL A 199 12.78 7.71 10.97
N ASP A 200 11.96 8.53 10.33
CA ASP A 200 12.00 8.74 8.89
C ASP A 200 12.59 10.11 8.54
N GLY A 201 13.59 10.08 7.68
CA GLY A 201 14.28 11.27 7.20
C GLY A 201 13.70 11.81 5.88
N GLN A 202 14.51 12.62 5.18
CA GLN A 202 14.18 13.20 3.89
C GLN A 202 14.24 12.17 2.76
N LYS A 203 13.69 12.51 1.57
CA LYS A 203 13.56 11.63 0.40
C LYS A 203 12.72 10.37 0.66
N THR A 204 11.70 10.48 1.49
CA THR A 204 10.74 9.43 1.83
C THR A 204 9.34 9.94 1.57
N ILE A 205 8.38 9.02 1.42
CA ILE A 205 6.95 9.40 1.32
C ILE A 205 6.48 10.12 2.57
N VAL A 206 7.06 9.81 3.74
CA VAL A 206 6.80 10.51 5.00
C VAL A 206 7.19 11.98 4.90
N ASN A 207 8.39 12.27 4.39
CA ASN A 207 8.82 13.66 4.18
C ASN A 207 7.96 14.40 3.14
N GLU A 208 7.44 13.68 2.15
CA GLU A 208 6.57 14.25 1.13
C GLU A 208 5.25 14.75 1.74
N TRP A 209 4.53 13.91 2.51
CA TRP A 209 3.30 14.36 3.12
C TRP A 209 3.51 15.39 4.24
N ILE A 210 4.63 15.34 5.00
CA ILE A 210 4.98 16.40 5.97
C ILE A 210 5.07 17.75 5.26
N LYS A 211 5.80 17.83 4.14
CA LYS A 211 5.93 19.06 3.34
C LYS A 211 4.60 19.53 2.77
N LEU A 212 3.84 18.62 2.17
CA LEU A 212 2.52 18.96 1.62
C LEU A 212 1.55 19.45 2.68
N ALA A 213 1.66 18.94 3.90
CA ALA A 213 0.88 19.40 5.06
C ALA A 213 1.39 20.72 5.66
N GLY A 214 2.37 21.39 5.05
CA GLY A 214 2.92 22.68 5.53
C GLY A 214 3.93 22.54 6.66
N GLY A 215 4.48 21.34 6.90
CA GLY A 215 5.49 21.11 7.94
C GLY A 215 6.91 20.98 7.36
N LYS A 216 7.88 20.89 8.27
CA LYS A 216 9.28 20.61 7.99
C LYS A 216 9.72 19.36 8.76
N ASN A 217 10.29 18.37 8.08
CA ASN A 217 10.83 17.20 8.74
C ASN A 217 11.98 17.60 9.68
N ALA A 218 11.89 17.21 10.94
CA ALA A 218 12.90 17.50 11.97
C ALA A 218 14.23 16.77 11.71
N ILE A 219 14.21 15.68 10.91
CA ILE A 219 15.37 14.87 10.57
C ILE A 219 15.86 15.22 9.17
N SER A 220 17.12 15.66 9.06
CA SER A 220 17.75 16.06 7.78
C SER A 220 18.37 14.90 7.01
N LYS A 221 18.63 13.76 7.65
CA LYS A 221 19.15 12.54 6.99
C LYS A 221 18.18 12.10 5.88
N LYS A 222 18.72 11.54 4.79
CA LYS A 222 17.95 11.28 3.54
C LYS A 222 17.42 9.84 3.42
N GLU A 223 17.26 9.13 4.52
CA GLU A 223 16.95 7.71 4.55
C GLU A 223 15.62 7.42 5.23
N ASN A 224 15.10 6.23 4.96
CA ASN A 224 13.87 5.69 5.55
C ASN A 224 14.21 4.79 6.73
N GLN A 225 13.43 4.87 7.81
CA GLN A 225 13.56 4.00 8.98
C GLN A 225 14.98 3.95 9.59
N ILE A 226 15.64 5.10 9.70
CA ILE A 226 16.98 5.22 10.27
C ILE A 226 16.93 5.26 11.80
N SER A 227 18.00 4.73 12.41
CA SER A 227 18.22 4.89 13.83
C SER A 227 18.98 6.20 14.10
N VAL A 228 18.51 6.95 15.09
CA VAL A 228 19.13 8.19 15.58
C VAL A 228 19.33 8.07 17.08
N THR A 229 20.22 8.90 17.67
CA THR A 229 20.41 8.89 19.10
C THR A 229 19.37 9.78 19.81
N PRO A 230 19.09 9.56 21.11
CA PRO A 230 18.26 10.46 21.89
C PRO A 230 18.79 11.90 21.93
N GLU A 231 20.11 12.10 21.87
CA GLU A 231 20.75 13.41 21.80
C GLU A 231 20.43 14.11 20.47
N GLU A 232 20.45 13.38 19.34
CA GLU A 232 20.03 13.92 18.03
C GLU A 232 18.56 14.35 18.09
N LEU A 233 17.67 13.58 18.73
CA LEU A 233 16.26 13.92 18.91
C LEU A 233 16.08 15.12 19.83
N SER A 234 16.84 15.20 20.92
CA SER A 234 16.85 16.35 21.84
C SER A 234 17.30 17.63 21.15
N LYS A 235 18.31 17.55 20.28
CA LYS A 235 18.78 18.67 19.45
C LYS A 235 17.75 19.10 18.42
N ALA A 236 17.05 18.14 17.78
CA ALA A 236 16.00 18.42 16.81
C ALA A 236 14.79 19.10 17.46
N ASN A 237 14.48 18.76 18.71
CA ASN A 237 13.41 19.31 19.57
C ASN A 237 12.13 19.72 18.81
N PRO A 238 11.43 18.78 18.18
CA PRO A 238 10.35 19.04 17.24
C PRO A 238 9.14 19.71 17.89
N ASP A 239 8.40 20.50 17.09
CA ASP A 239 7.13 21.10 17.51
C ASP A 239 6.02 20.06 17.63
N ILE A 240 6.04 19.03 16.78
CA ILE A 240 5.02 17.97 16.69
C ILE A 240 5.72 16.62 16.52
N ILE A 241 5.24 15.60 17.22
CA ILE A 241 5.66 14.21 17.03
C ILE A 241 4.48 13.39 16.51
N ILE A 242 4.69 12.65 15.42
CA ILE A 242 3.75 11.67 14.87
C ILE A 242 4.40 10.29 14.97
N VAL A 243 3.70 9.34 15.58
CA VAL A 243 4.21 7.96 15.78
C VAL A 243 3.39 7.00 14.96
N GLY A 244 4.03 6.27 14.06
CA GLY A 244 3.41 5.25 13.23
C GLY A 244 3.03 4.00 14.03
N SER A 245 2.12 3.21 13.48
CA SER A 245 1.74 1.88 13.98
C SER A 245 1.33 1.83 15.46
N THR A 246 0.74 2.89 15.98
CA THR A 246 0.29 2.97 17.39
C THR A 246 -0.83 4.00 17.55
N SER A 247 -1.60 3.88 18.64
CA SER A 247 -2.59 4.89 18.98
C SER A 247 -1.98 6.13 19.61
N THR A 248 -2.66 7.26 19.47
CA THR A 248 -2.27 8.54 20.11
C THR A 248 -2.08 8.39 21.63
N ALA A 249 -2.96 7.65 22.30
CA ALA A 249 -2.87 7.41 23.73
C ALA A 249 -1.58 6.64 24.09
N HIS A 250 -1.27 5.59 23.33
CA HIS A 250 -0.07 4.79 23.55
C HIS A 250 1.21 5.55 23.22
N ALA A 251 1.25 6.30 22.11
CA ALA A 251 2.37 7.15 21.72
C ALA A 251 2.73 8.16 22.82
N ARG A 252 1.71 8.85 23.37
CA ARG A 252 1.88 9.80 24.48
C ARG A 252 2.43 9.13 25.74
N LYS A 253 1.88 7.95 26.09
CA LYS A 253 2.36 7.18 27.25
C LYS A 253 3.81 6.77 27.07
N ALA A 254 4.19 6.22 25.92
CA ALA A 254 5.55 5.77 25.64
C ALA A 254 6.57 6.90 25.72
N LEU A 255 6.29 8.05 25.08
CA LEU A 255 7.20 9.20 25.09
C LEU A 255 7.31 9.85 26.48
N ARG A 256 6.24 9.95 27.24
CA ARG A 256 6.28 10.48 28.62
C ARG A 256 7.06 9.57 29.57
N ALA A 257 6.99 8.25 29.38
CA ALA A 257 7.74 7.29 30.19
C ALA A 257 9.24 7.23 29.84
N ASN A 258 9.63 7.72 28.67
CA ASN A 258 11.03 7.70 28.23
C ASN A 258 11.79 8.89 28.86
N ARG A 259 12.77 8.60 29.74
CA ARG A 259 13.52 9.61 30.50
C ARG A 259 14.32 10.59 29.60
N GLN A 260 14.75 10.17 28.43
CA GLN A 260 15.55 10.96 27.50
C GLN A 260 14.69 11.85 26.59
N LEU A 261 13.46 11.42 26.28
CA LEU A 261 12.60 12.10 25.31
C LEU A 261 11.41 12.86 25.92
N ASN A 262 11.11 12.65 27.22
CA ASN A 262 9.97 13.29 27.89
C ASN A 262 10.10 14.82 27.99
N GLN A 263 11.31 15.36 27.83
CA GLN A 263 11.59 16.82 27.87
C GLN A 263 11.44 17.48 26.48
N LEU A 264 11.22 16.74 25.41
CA LEU A 264 10.97 17.32 24.10
C LEU A 264 9.77 18.28 24.12
N LYS A 265 9.88 19.40 23.40
CA LYS A 265 8.81 20.42 23.30
C LYS A 265 7.45 19.80 22.98
N ALA A 266 7.37 18.96 21.95
CA ALA A 266 6.13 18.29 21.55
C ALA A 266 5.52 17.43 22.66
N VAL A 267 6.34 16.77 23.50
CA VAL A 267 5.86 15.93 24.61
C VAL A 267 5.29 16.79 25.73
N ARG A 268 5.99 17.86 26.12
CA ARG A 268 5.54 18.80 27.16
C ARG A 268 4.28 19.55 26.77
N GLU A 269 4.16 19.94 25.49
CA GLU A 269 2.99 20.64 24.94
C GLU A 269 1.85 19.69 24.54
N ASN A 270 1.99 18.38 24.79
CA ASN A 270 1.00 17.35 24.41
C ASN A 270 0.70 17.27 22.91
N LYS A 271 1.66 17.68 22.06
CA LYS A 271 1.60 17.64 20.59
C LYS A 271 2.18 16.34 20.04
N VAL A 272 1.78 15.22 20.63
CA VAL A 272 2.15 13.86 20.21
C VAL A 272 0.90 13.16 19.70
N TYR A 273 0.99 12.56 18.50
CA TYR A 273 -0.12 11.92 17.82
C TYR A 273 0.30 10.54 17.32
N GLY A 274 -0.59 9.56 17.43
CA GLY A 274 -0.50 8.30 16.66
C GLY A 274 -0.97 8.56 15.23
N ASN A 275 -0.24 8.02 14.26
CA ASN A 275 -0.67 8.13 12.87
C ASN A 275 -1.94 7.30 12.64
N PRO A 276 -2.91 7.76 11.83
CA PRO A 276 -4.10 6.97 11.53
C PRO A 276 -3.77 5.59 10.95
N GLN A 277 -4.59 4.59 11.32
CA GLN A 277 -4.46 3.21 10.87
C GLN A 277 -5.80 2.72 10.35
N GLY A 278 -5.86 2.58 9.03
CA GLY A 278 -7.01 2.01 8.34
C GLY A 278 -6.75 0.59 7.87
N THR A 279 -7.09 0.29 6.62
CA THR A 279 -6.78 -1.01 6.01
C THR A 279 -5.27 -1.25 5.93
N PHE A 280 -4.49 -0.18 5.98
CA PHE A 280 -3.04 -0.18 6.17
C PHE A 280 -2.64 1.12 6.90
N PRO A 281 -1.49 1.22 7.59
CA PRO A 281 -1.00 2.48 8.15
C PRO A 281 -0.91 3.57 7.07
N TRP A 282 -1.46 4.76 7.36
CA TRP A 282 -1.58 5.82 6.34
C TRP A 282 -0.25 6.49 6.01
N ASP A 283 0.70 6.47 6.92
CA ASP A 283 1.96 7.21 6.87
C ASP A 283 2.97 6.70 5.83
N ARG A 284 2.77 5.47 5.31
CA ARG A 284 3.76 4.88 4.40
C ARG A 284 3.18 3.96 3.32
N TYR A 285 3.28 4.41 2.09
CA TYR A 285 2.92 3.66 0.87
C TYR A 285 1.46 3.21 0.79
N SER A 286 0.60 3.80 1.58
CA SER A 286 -0.82 3.47 1.68
C SER A 286 -1.64 4.17 0.59
N ALA A 287 -2.67 3.50 0.05
CA ALA A 287 -3.67 4.22 -0.75
C ALA A 287 -4.48 5.20 0.10
N GLU A 288 -4.59 4.98 1.41
CA GLU A 288 -5.22 5.92 2.34
C GLU A 288 -4.35 7.16 2.61
N GLU A 289 -3.14 7.27 2.00
CA GLU A 289 -2.37 8.52 1.95
C GLU A 289 -3.15 9.68 1.29
N ALA A 290 -4.17 9.40 0.50
CA ALA A 290 -5.10 10.43 0.04
C ALA A 290 -5.80 11.15 1.21
N LEU A 291 -6.03 10.46 2.34
CA LEU A 291 -6.56 11.01 3.58
C LEU A 291 -5.45 11.52 4.50
N GLN A 292 -4.26 10.90 4.47
CA GLN A 292 -3.09 11.31 5.27
C GLN A 292 -2.75 12.79 5.05
N VAL A 293 -2.78 13.26 3.80
CA VAL A 293 -2.48 14.66 3.45
C VAL A 293 -3.43 15.62 4.18
N LEU A 294 -4.73 15.30 4.21
CA LEU A 294 -5.75 16.11 4.91
C LEU A 294 -5.56 16.05 6.43
N TRP A 295 -5.37 14.85 6.97
CA TRP A 295 -5.20 14.64 8.40
C TRP A 295 -3.93 15.31 8.92
N ALA A 296 -2.82 15.16 8.22
CA ALA A 296 -1.56 15.79 8.57
C ALA A 296 -1.69 17.32 8.57
N ALA A 297 -2.24 17.90 7.49
CA ALA A 297 -2.48 19.35 7.40
C ALA A 297 -3.37 19.84 8.54
N LYS A 298 -4.43 19.11 8.88
CA LYS A 298 -5.31 19.47 10.01
C LYS A 298 -4.63 19.32 11.36
N THR A 299 -3.72 18.37 11.51
CA THR A 299 -2.93 18.17 12.74
C THR A 299 -1.90 19.26 12.92
N LEU A 300 -1.25 19.71 11.84
CA LEU A 300 -0.23 20.75 11.86
C LEU A 300 -0.84 22.16 11.91
N HIS A 301 -1.96 22.39 11.22
CA HIS A 301 -2.60 23.68 11.03
C HIS A 301 -4.12 23.60 11.31
N PRO A 302 -4.51 23.36 12.59
CA PRO A 302 -5.91 23.08 12.95
C PRO A 302 -6.87 24.24 12.65
N GLN A 303 -6.41 25.49 12.67
CA GLN A 303 -7.25 26.67 12.40
C GLN A 303 -7.54 26.81 10.89
N GLU A 304 -6.51 26.70 10.06
CA GLU A 304 -6.58 26.77 8.60
C GLU A 304 -7.44 25.62 8.03
N MET A 305 -7.36 24.47 8.66
CA MET A 305 -8.07 23.25 8.26
C MET A 305 -9.36 22.99 9.07
N LYS A 306 -9.87 23.99 9.82
CA LYS A 306 -11.04 23.80 10.73
C LYS A 306 -12.28 23.25 10.04
N ASN A 307 -12.52 23.63 8.79
CA ASN A 307 -13.68 23.20 8.00
C ASN A 307 -13.58 21.77 7.44
N VAL A 308 -12.42 21.13 7.53
CA VAL A 308 -12.25 19.73 7.07
C VAL A 308 -12.71 18.78 8.17
N ASN A 309 -13.78 18.03 7.89
CA ASN A 309 -14.30 17.01 8.81
C ASN A 309 -13.69 15.64 8.49
N MET A 310 -12.60 15.28 9.17
CA MET A 310 -11.88 14.03 8.91
C MET A 310 -12.74 12.77 9.11
N VAL A 311 -13.68 12.77 10.07
CA VAL A 311 -14.60 11.62 10.25
C VAL A 311 -15.43 11.39 9.00
N SER A 312 -16.00 12.46 8.44
CA SER A 312 -16.76 12.40 7.20
C SER A 312 -15.91 11.96 6.00
N GLU A 313 -14.66 12.46 5.89
CA GLU A 313 -13.78 12.09 4.79
C GLU A 313 -13.39 10.60 4.83
N VAL A 314 -13.10 10.06 6.03
CA VAL A 314 -12.83 8.62 6.21
C VAL A 314 -14.06 7.78 5.84
N GLN A 315 -15.26 8.17 6.32
CA GLN A 315 -16.51 7.46 5.99
C GLN A 315 -16.78 7.42 4.48
N LYS A 316 -16.64 8.58 3.80
CA LYS A 316 -16.81 8.68 2.34
C LYS A 316 -15.81 7.81 1.58
N PHE A 317 -14.55 7.81 2.01
CA PHE A 317 -13.48 7.03 1.37
C PHE A 317 -13.78 5.53 1.45
N TYR A 318 -14.12 5.04 2.64
CA TYR A 318 -14.45 3.62 2.87
C TYR A 318 -15.70 3.19 2.11
N GLN A 319 -16.75 3.99 2.11
CA GLN A 319 -17.96 3.72 1.34
C GLN A 319 -17.66 3.63 -0.16
N LYS A 320 -16.87 4.59 -0.68
CA LYS A 320 -16.57 4.72 -2.10
C LYS A 320 -15.68 3.60 -2.63
N TYR A 321 -14.62 3.26 -1.91
CA TYR A 321 -13.57 2.36 -2.41
C TYR A 321 -13.65 0.94 -1.84
N TYR A 322 -14.12 0.80 -0.62
CA TYR A 322 -14.23 -0.50 0.04
C TYR A 322 -15.67 -0.99 0.17
N HIS A 323 -16.65 -0.16 -0.26
CA HIS A 323 -18.09 -0.46 -0.14
C HIS A 323 -18.50 -0.81 1.30
N TYR A 324 -17.86 -0.15 2.26
CA TYR A 324 -18.05 -0.36 3.69
C TYR A 324 -18.51 0.93 4.38
N ASN A 325 -19.66 0.84 5.08
CA ASN A 325 -20.25 1.97 5.80
C ASN A 325 -19.69 2.05 7.22
N LEU A 326 -18.62 2.82 7.41
CA LEU A 326 -18.07 3.08 8.74
C LEU A 326 -19.03 3.90 9.59
N THR A 327 -19.21 3.50 10.86
CA THR A 327 -19.81 4.39 11.87
C THR A 327 -18.84 5.54 12.21
N ALA A 328 -19.37 6.64 12.75
CA ALA A 328 -18.53 7.74 13.22
C ALA A 328 -17.54 7.30 14.32
N LYS A 329 -17.91 6.31 15.15
CA LYS A 329 -17.03 5.72 16.17
C LYS A 329 -15.85 5.00 15.53
N GLN A 330 -16.10 4.16 14.54
CA GLN A 330 -15.07 3.43 13.81
C GLN A 330 -14.10 4.38 13.05
N ALA A 331 -14.64 5.42 12.40
CA ALA A 331 -13.81 6.44 11.74
C ALA A 331 -12.90 7.19 12.75
N LYS A 332 -13.40 7.48 13.96
CA LYS A 332 -12.60 8.07 15.04
C LYS A 332 -11.50 7.12 15.54
N GLN A 333 -11.77 5.81 15.62
CA GLN A 333 -10.76 4.81 15.98
C GLN A 333 -9.62 4.78 14.95
N ILE A 334 -9.96 4.73 13.65
CA ILE A 334 -8.97 4.82 12.56
C ILE A 334 -8.12 6.08 12.72
N LEU A 335 -8.75 7.24 12.91
CA LEU A 335 -8.07 8.54 13.06
C LEU A 335 -7.19 8.62 14.32
N ALA A 336 -7.52 7.88 15.37
CA ALA A 336 -6.73 7.81 16.61
C ALA A 336 -5.59 6.79 16.53
N GLY A 337 -5.46 6.05 15.42
CA GLY A 337 -4.49 4.96 15.26
C GLY A 337 -4.85 3.71 16.07
N GLU A 338 -6.13 3.51 16.38
CA GLU A 338 -6.64 2.34 17.10
C GLU A 338 -7.03 1.25 16.08
N ASN A 339 -6.56 0.03 16.34
CA ASN A 339 -6.87 -1.17 15.56
C ASN A 339 -7.77 -2.12 16.34
#